data_d4ab3d8fe6b224000f22a93356a01fb8
#
_entry.id   d4ab3d8fe6b224000f22a93356a01fb8
#
_cell.length_a   1.000
_cell.length_b   1.000
_cell.length_c   1.000
_cell.angle_alpha   90.00
_cell.angle_beta   90.00
_cell.angle_gamma   90.00
#
_symmetry.space_group_name_H-M   'P 1'
#
loop_
_entity.id
_entity.type
_entity.pdbx_description
1 polymer ?
#
loop_
_entity_poly.entity_id
_entity_poly.type
_entity_poly.pdbx_seq_one_letter_code
_entity_poly.pdbx_strand_id
1 'polypeptide(L)'
;LMLTTAGIVIFATLSGASKDAFFGPILRFLTGEGGGALSGARYLVLALFPLLVGWQAYGSTASSDAPPGENRTIHPAPPGEYTGLSNPVPKTLDNINYGKGLYASRCSPCHGNFDGKGFAAAGFTPPPANFKDPTTIAMLQESYLFWRIKKGGVGLPVEGMPWKTAMPRWELEMSDEDIWKVIMGEYDGAGQKPRTWDESE
;
A
#
# COMPACT_ATOMS: atom_id res chain seq x y z
N LEU A 1 7.26 -3.16 -20.57
CA LEU A 1 8.74 -3.14 -20.60
C LEU A 1 9.31 -3.98 -21.75
N MET A 2 8.87 -5.24 -21.95
CA MET A 2 9.38 -6.12 -23.03
C MET A 2 9.14 -5.56 -24.43
N LEU A 3 7.97 -4.98 -24.71
CA LEU A 3 7.64 -4.40 -26.02
C LEU A 3 8.49 -3.15 -26.35
N THR A 4 8.80 -2.34 -25.35
CA THR A 4 9.65 -1.15 -25.52
C THR A 4 11.11 -1.52 -25.78
N THR A 5 11.66 -2.52 -25.09
CA THR A 5 13.01 -3.01 -25.34
C THR A 5 13.13 -3.68 -26.71
N ALA A 6 12.17 -4.50 -27.12
CA ALA A 6 12.13 -5.08 -28.46
C ALA A 6 12.10 -4.00 -29.54
N GLY A 7 11.28 -2.96 -29.38
CA GLY A 7 11.22 -1.82 -30.29
C GLY A 7 12.55 -1.07 -30.42
N ILE A 8 13.25 -0.84 -29.31
CA ILE A 8 14.57 -0.18 -29.31
C ILE A 8 15.61 -1.04 -30.02
N VAL A 9 15.63 -2.35 -29.78
CA VAL A 9 16.57 -3.26 -30.43
C VAL A 9 16.32 -3.31 -31.94
N ILE A 10 15.07 -3.45 -32.38
CA ILE A 10 14.72 -3.44 -33.80
C ILE A 10 15.15 -2.10 -34.42
N PHE A 11 14.83 -0.97 -33.79
CA PHE A 11 15.23 0.34 -34.29
C PHE A 11 16.75 0.49 -34.40
N ALA A 12 17.51 0.01 -33.39
CA ALA A 12 18.96 0.11 -33.39
C ALA A 12 19.60 -0.73 -34.51
N THR A 13 18.96 -1.85 -34.88
CA THR A 13 19.46 -2.75 -35.95
C THR A 13 19.09 -2.33 -37.35
N LEU A 14 18.15 -1.39 -37.55
CA LEU A 14 17.80 -0.87 -38.86
C LEU A 14 18.98 -0.11 -39.51
N SER A 15 19.19 -0.32 -40.81
CA SER A 15 20.16 0.47 -41.57
C SER A 15 19.76 1.94 -41.64
N GLY A 16 20.71 2.84 -41.90
CA GLY A 16 20.43 4.26 -42.10
C GLY A 16 19.36 4.48 -43.20
N ALA A 17 19.50 3.81 -44.33
CA ALA A 17 18.51 3.88 -45.41
C ALA A 17 17.10 3.43 -44.99
N SER A 18 16.98 2.41 -44.17
CA SER A 18 15.69 1.95 -43.66
C SER A 18 15.07 2.96 -42.69
N LYS A 19 15.89 3.60 -41.87
CA LYS A 19 15.44 4.66 -40.95
C LYS A 19 14.96 5.89 -41.76
N ASP A 20 15.70 6.30 -42.74
CA ASP A 20 15.36 7.44 -43.61
C ASP A 20 14.09 7.16 -44.43
N ALA A 21 13.92 5.95 -44.96
CA ALA A 21 12.70 5.55 -45.65
C ALA A 21 11.46 5.58 -44.77
N PHE A 22 11.61 5.19 -43.49
CA PHE A 22 10.49 5.19 -42.53
C PHE A 22 10.20 6.56 -41.96
N PHE A 23 11.22 7.28 -41.50
CA PHE A 23 11.05 8.58 -40.85
C PHE A 23 11.02 9.76 -41.81
N GLY A 24 11.61 9.64 -43.02
CA GLY A 24 11.67 10.71 -43.99
C GLY A 24 10.31 11.32 -44.33
N PRO A 25 9.27 10.55 -44.64
CA PRO A 25 7.92 11.07 -44.88
C PRO A 25 7.32 11.78 -43.66
N ILE A 26 7.54 11.23 -42.47
CA ILE A 26 7.05 11.79 -41.20
C ILE A 26 7.75 13.14 -40.94
N LEU A 27 9.06 13.19 -41.08
CA LEU A 27 9.83 14.41 -40.86
C LEU A 27 9.45 15.50 -41.86
N ARG A 28 9.32 15.15 -43.14
CA ARG A 28 8.84 16.12 -44.18
C ARG A 28 7.46 16.65 -43.87
N PHE A 29 6.56 15.80 -43.39
CA PHE A 29 5.24 16.27 -42.95
C PHE A 29 5.35 17.22 -41.75
N LEU A 30 6.16 16.87 -40.74
CA LEU A 30 6.36 17.67 -39.52
C LEU A 30 7.09 18.99 -39.82
N THR A 31 8.09 19.00 -40.72
CA THR A 31 8.84 20.21 -41.08
C THR A 31 8.10 21.11 -42.10
N GLY A 32 7.07 20.58 -42.76
CA GLY A 32 6.26 21.34 -43.71
C GLY A 32 6.83 21.37 -45.12
N GLU A 33 7.77 20.47 -45.46
CA GLU A 33 8.38 20.38 -46.79
C GLU A 33 7.42 19.84 -47.87
N GLY A 34 6.18 19.49 -47.52
CA GLY A 34 5.21 18.87 -48.43
C GLY A 34 4.31 19.83 -49.22
N GLY A 35 4.29 21.12 -48.92
CA GLY A 35 3.49 22.15 -49.64
C GLY A 35 1.98 21.88 -49.81
N GLY A 36 1.18 22.89 -50.09
CA GLY A 36 -0.23 22.77 -50.50
C GLY A 36 -1.20 22.25 -49.43
N ALA A 37 -2.14 21.36 -49.81
CA ALA A 37 -3.20 20.85 -48.93
C ALA A 37 -2.70 20.12 -47.70
N LEU A 38 -1.49 19.56 -47.71
CA LEU A 38 -0.87 18.91 -46.58
C LEU A 38 -0.49 19.87 -45.43
N SER A 39 -0.33 21.17 -45.73
CA SER A 39 -0.02 22.17 -44.69
C SER A 39 -1.15 22.32 -43.68
N GLY A 40 -2.40 22.37 -44.14
CA GLY A 40 -3.57 22.44 -43.26
C GLY A 40 -3.70 21.19 -42.38
N ALA A 41 -3.55 20.01 -42.98
CA ALA A 41 -3.58 18.73 -42.23
C ALA A 41 -2.49 18.66 -41.19
N ARG A 42 -1.29 19.16 -41.46
CA ARG A 42 -0.18 19.24 -40.52
C ARG A 42 -0.54 20.03 -39.27
N TYR A 43 -1.08 21.24 -39.42
CA TYR A 43 -1.48 22.04 -38.24
C TYR A 43 -2.58 21.38 -37.45
N LEU A 44 -3.54 20.71 -38.10
CA LEU A 44 -4.56 19.92 -37.40
C LEU A 44 -3.95 18.77 -36.59
N VAL A 45 -3.04 18.01 -37.19
CA VAL A 45 -2.38 16.90 -36.47
C VAL A 45 -1.54 17.42 -35.32
N LEU A 46 -0.74 18.46 -35.53
CA LEU A 46 0.11 19.02 -34.46
C LEU A 46 -0.70 19.63 -33.32
N ALA A 47 -1.90 20.12 -33.56
CA ALA A 47 -2.77 20.65 -32.53
C ALA A 47 -3.62 19.56 -31.87
N LEU A 48 -4.26 18.70 -32.67
CA LEU A 48 -5.22 17.71 -32.15
C LEU A 48 -4.56 16.50 -31.49
N PHE A 49 -3.40 16.05 -31.99
CA PHE A 49 -2.74 14.89 -31.45
C PHE A 49 -2.32 15.06 -29.96
N PRO A 50 -1.64 16.17 -29.58
CA PRO A 50 -1.34 16.40 -28.16
C PRO A 50 -2.61 16.56 -27.30
N LEU A 51 -3.66 17.19 -27.86
CA LEU A 51 -4.93 17.33 -27.14
C LEU A 51 -5.60 15.98 -26.91
N LEU A 52 -5.61 15.10 -27.92
CA LEU A 52 -6.16 13.75 -27.80
C LEU A 52 -5.37 12.90 -26.82
N VAL A 53 -4.03 12.93 -26.90
CA VAL A 53 -3.16 12.21 -25.97
C VAL A 53 -3.35 12.75 -24.55
N GLY A 54 -3.40 14.07 -24.38
CA GLY A 54 -3.65 14.72 -23.09
C GLY A 54 -5.03 14.36 -22.54
N TRP A 55 -6.05 14.36 -23.37
CA TRP A 55 -7.40 13.94 -22.99
C TRP A 55 -7.44 12.46 -22.57
N GLN A 56 -6.82 11.58 -23.34
CA GLN A 56 -6.71 10.16 -23.04
C GLN A 56 -5.96 9.94 -21.72
N ALA A 57 -4.82 10.59 -21.54
CA ALA A 57 -4.02 10.52 -20.32
C ALA A 57 -4.82 11.04 -19.12
N TYR A 58 -5.47 12.20 -19.27
CA TYR A 58 -6.33 12.77 -18.23
C TYR A 58 -7.50 11.84 -17.90
N GLY A 59 -8.20 11.31 -18.90
CA GLY A 59 -9.30 10.37 -18.72
C GLY A 59 -8.87 9.09 -17.99
N SER A 60 -7.69 8.55 -18.33
CA SER A 60 -7.17 7.35 -17.65
C SER A 60 -6.71 7.60 -16.22
N THR A 61 -6.32 8.82 -15.89
CA THR A 61 -5.92 9.19 -14.52
C THR A 61 -7.06 9.75 -13.68
N ALA A 62 -7.98 10.50 -14.30
CA ALA A 62 -9.13 11.10 -13.63
C ALA A 62 -10.26 10.10 -13.37
N SER A 63 -10.33 9.00 -14.14
CA SER A 63 -11.27 7.89 -13.91
C SER A 63 -10.73 6.83 -12.95
N SER A 64 -9.47 6.95 -12.48
CA SER A 64 -9.10 6.22 -11.30
C SER A 64 -10.02 6.73 -10.19
N ASP A 65 -10.90 5.86 -9.70
CA ASP A 65 -11.68 6.15 -8.52
C ASP A 65 -10.77 6.85 -7.53
N ALA A 66 -11.18 8.03 -7.10
CA ALA A 66 -10.49 8.69 -6.01
C ALA A 66 -10.26 7.62 -4.94
N PRO A 67 -9.03 7.45 -4.45
CA PRO A 67 -8.82 6.53 -3.38
C PRO A 67 -9.93 6.79 -2.38
N PRO A 68 -10.63 5.74 -1.87
CA PRO A 68 -11.64 5.94 -0.85
C PRO A 68 -11.05 6.91 0.16
N GLY A 69 -11.82 7.94 0.54
CA GLY A 69 -11.33 9.07 1.35
C GLY A 69 -10.77 8.68 2.72
N GLU A 70 -10.64 7.39 2.93
CA GLU A 70 -9.92 6.79 4.03
C GLU A 70 -8.43 6.97 3.87
N ASN A 71 -7.78 7.33 4.95
CA ASN A 71 -6.35 7.50 5.07
C ASN A 71 -5.58 6.24 4.66
N ARG A 72 -5.49 5.98 3.36
CA ARG A 72 -4.67 4.91 2.80
C ARG A 72 -3.18 5.09 3.09
N THR A 73 -2.78 6.32 3.38
CA THR A 73 -1.40 6.65 3.65
C THR A 73 -0.90 6.14 5.00
N ILE A 74 -1.81 5.85 5.94
CA ILE A 74 -1.41 5.53 7.30
C ILE A 74 -1.56 4.04 7.59
N HIS A 75 -2.66 3.40 7.15
CA HIS A 75 -2.90 1.98 7.41
C HIS A 75 -3.73 1.35 6.28
N PRO A 76 -3.18 0.41 5.50
CA PRO A 76 -3.94 -0.35 4.52
C PRO A 76 -5.02 -1.16 5.24
N ALA A 77 -6.14 -1.35 4.57
CA ALA A 77 -7.13 -2.32 5.03
C ALA A 77 -6.51 -3.73 5.10
N PRO A 78 -6.90 -4.58 6.05
CA PRO A 78 -6.47 -5.96 6.05
C PRO A 78 -7.00 -6.67 4.78
N PRO A 79 -6.41 -7.81 4.39
CA PRO A 79 -6.95 -8.63 3.31
C PRO A 79 -8.43 -8.93 3.50
N GLY A 80 -9.19 -9.08 2.41
CA GLY A 80 -10.66 -9.16 2.43
C GLY A 80 -11.25 -10.21 3.38
N GLU A 81 -10.54 -11.31 3.60
CA GLU A 81 -10.94 -12.36 4.58
C GLU A 81 -10.95 -11.87 6.03
N TYR A 82 -10.23 -10.79 6.36
CA TYR A 82 -10.17 -10.18 7.69
C TYR A 82 -11.02 -8.91 7.79
N THR A 83 -11.45 -8.36 6.66
CA THR A 83 -12.24 -7.13 6.64
C THR A 83 -13.58 -7.37 7.33
N GLY A 84 -13.93 -6.50 8.28
CA GLY A 84 -15.20 -6.59 9.00
C GLY A 84 -15.25 -7.64 10.11
N LEU A 85 -14.14 -8.33 10.42
CA LEU A 85 -14.09 -9.18 11.60
C LEU A 85 -14.23 -8.30 12.86
N SER A 86 -15.08 -8.74 13.77
CA SER A 86 -15.21 -8.16 15.10
C SER A 86 -14.73 -9.17 16.15
N ASN A 87 -14.25 -8.66 17.26
CA ASN A 87 -13.77 -9.50 18.35
C ASN A 87 -14.93 -10.33 18.92
N PRO A 88 -14.91 -11.67 18.80
CA PRO A 88 -15.96 -12.53 19.33
C PRO A 88 -15.83 -12.77 20.84
N VAL A 89 -14.70 -12.37 21.45
CA VAL A 89 -14.43 -12.63 22.85
C VAL A 89 -15.04 -11.53 23.71
N PRO A 90 -15.82 -11.86 24.75
CA PRO A 90 -16.41 -10.85 25.62
C PRO A 90 -15.35 -9.98 26.29
N LYS A 91 -15.58 -8.67 26.28
CA LYS A 91 -14.68 -7.69 26.90
C LYS A 91 -14.87 -7.67 28.41
N THR A 92 -14.27 -8.65 29.10
CA THR A 92 -14.26 -8.74 30.55
C THR A 92 -12.87 -8.38 31.11
N LEU A 93 -12.80 -8.00 32.37
CA LEU A 93 -11.52 -7.73 33.03
C LEU A 93 -10.59 -8.97 33.03
N ASP A 94 -11.16 -10.16 33.15
CA ASP A 94 -10.39 -11.41 33.11
C ASP A 94 -9.75 -11.63 31.74
N ASN A 95 -10.50 -11.43 30.65
CA ASN A 95 -9.98 -11.57 29.31
C ASN A 95 -8.94 -10.49 28.97
N ILE A 96 -9.16 -9.26 29.44
CA ILE A 96 -8.19 -8.15 29.28
C ILE A 96 -6.90 -8.47 30.03
N ASN A 97 -7.00 -8.91 31.30
CA ASN A 97 -5.83 -9.26 32.12
C ASN A 97 -5.08 -10.46 31.54
N TYR A 98 -5.80 -11.46 31.07
CA TYR A 98 -5.19 -12.61 30.39
C TYR A 98 -4.43 -12.14 29.12
N GLY A 99 -5.03 -11.30 28.30
CA GLY A 99 -4.39 -10.69 27.12
C GLY A 99 -3.15 -9.87 27.47
N LYS A 100 -3.19 -9.08 28.56
CA LYS A 100 -2.00 -8.38 29.08
C LYS A 100 -0.89 -9.34 29.52
N GLY A 101 -1.24 -10.47 30.11
CA GLY A 101 -0.28 -11.53 30.49
C GLY A 101 0.41 -12.12 29.25
N LEU A 102 -0.35 -12.43 28.20
CA LEU A 102 0.20 -12.88 26.92
C LEU A 102 1.08 -11.79 26.27
N TYR A 103 0.62 -10.55 26.28
CA TYR A 103 1.41 -9.42 25.77
C TYR A 103 2.75 -9.31 26.51
N ALA A 104 2.74 -9.36 27.83
CA ALA A 104 3.94 -9.26 28.66
C ALA A 104 4.97 -10.35 28.34
N SER A 105 4.51 -11.56 28.05
CA SER A 105 5.40 -12.69 27.75
C SER A 105 5.86 -12.77 26.30
N ARG A 106 5.03 -12.36 25.35
CA ARG A 106 5.25 -12.59 23.91
C ARG A 106 5.56 -11.33 23.11
N CYS A 107 4.95 -10.21 23.45
CA CYS A 107 5.00 -8.98 22.66
C CYS A 107 5.94 -7.94 23.26
N SER A 108 5.99 -7.83 24.61
CA SER A 108 6.78 -6.82 25.31
C SER A 108 8.29 -6.88 25.04
N PRO A 109 8.91 -8.05 24.73
CA PRO A 109 10.33 -8.05 24.36
C PRO A 109 10.65 -7.10 23.21
N CYS A 110 9.75 -6.96 22.24
CA CYS A 110 9.90 -6.04 21.11
C CYS A 110 9.14 -4.73 21.33
N HIS A 111 7.88 -4.79 21.80
CA HIS A 111 7.01 -3.63 21.91
C HIS A 111 7.11 -2.87 23.24
N GLY A 112 7.96 -3.34 24.19
CA GLY A 112 8.17 -2.68 25.47
C GLY A 112 6.90 -2.57 26.30
N ASN A 113 6.82 -1.52 27.10
CA ASN A 113 5.61 -1.17 27.84
C ASN A 113 4.63 -0.38 26.96
N PHE A 114 4.22 -1.00 25.85
CA PHE A 114 3.36 -0.43 24.80
C PHE A 114 3.98 0.80 24.08
N ASP A 115 5.26 1.03 24.21
CA ASP A 115 5.97 2.23 23.71
C ASP A 115 6.94 1.93 22.56
N GLY A 116 6.98 0.69 22.07
CA GLY A 116 7.88 0.26 20.99
C GLY A 116 9.34 0.14 21.39
N LYS A 117 9.66 0.21 22.70
CA LYS A 117 11.03 0.25 23.24
C LYS A 117 11.40 -1.00 24.02
N GLY A 118 10.98 -2.17 23.54
CA GLY A 118 11.40 -3.42 24.12
C GLY A 118 12.90 -3.66 23.98
N PHE A 119 13.46 -4.49 24.83
CA PHE A 119 14.91 -4.77 24.82
C PHE A 119 15.38 -5.45 23.51
N ALA A 120 14.49 -6.15 22.82
CA ALA A 120 14.76 -6.78 21.53
C ALA A 120 14.46 -5.85 20.34
N ALA A 121 14.02 -4.61 20.56
CA ALA A 121 13.68 -3.66 19.50
C ALA A 121 14.89 -3.07 18.79
N ALA A 122 16.07 -3.14 19.40
CA ALA A 122 17.29 -2.55 18.85
C ALA A 122 17.65 -3.17 17.50
N GLY A 123 17.83 -2.32 16.49
CA GLY A 123 18.24 -2.74 15.15
C GLY A 123 17.11 -3.14 14.20
N PHE A 124 15.86 -3.13 14.62
CA PHE A 124 14.76 -3.38 13.69
C PHE A 124 14.44 -2.14 12.85
N THR A 125 14.22 -2.39 11.56
CA THR A 125 13.77 -1.38 10.58
C THR A 125 12.63 -1.98 9.76
N PRO A 126 11.41 -1.47 9.90
CA PRO A 126 10.98 -0.43 10.84
C PRO A 126 11.05 -0.88 12.32
N PRO A 127 11.12 0.08 13.26
CA PRO A 127 11.05 -0.25 14.69
C PRO A 127 9.65 -0.76 15.06
N PRO A 128 9.52 -1.49 16.17
CA PRO A 128 8.22 -1.90 16.69
C PRO A 128 7.32 -0.68 16.95
N ALA A 129 6.03 -0.86 16.66
CA ALA A 129 5.06 0.22 16.82
C ALA A 129 4.93 0.66 18.30
N ASN A 130 4.80 1.97 18.49
CA ASN A 130 4.49 2.59 19.77
C ASN A 130 2.96 2.67 19.93
N PHE A 131 2.37 1.81 20.72
CA PHE A 131 0.91 1.74 20.90
C PHE A 131 0.34 2.89 21.74
N LYS A 132 1.17 3.57 22.52
CA LYS A 132 0.77 4.78 23.26
C LYS A 132 0.64 6.01 22.38
N ASP A 133 1.22 5.98 21.19
CA ASP A 133 1.04 7.03 20.21
C ASP A 133 -0.37 6.92 19.61
N PRO A 134 -1.22 7.96 19.71
CA PRO A 134 -2.58 7.93 19.20
C PRO A 134 -2.66 7.79 17.68
N THR A 135 -1.57 8.00 16.97
CA THR A 135 -1.50 7.81 15.51
C THR A 135 -1.24 6.36 15.09
N THR A 136 -1.11 5.44 16.06
CA THR A 136 -0.91 4.02 15.82
C THR A 136 -2.21 3.22 16.02
N ILE A 137 -2.30 2.40 17.07
CA ILE A 137 -3.43 1.47 17.22
C ILE A 137 -4.80 2.15 17.38
N ALA A 138 -4.86 3.38 17.91
CA ALA A 138 -6.13 4.12 18.00
C ALA A 138 -6.73 4.45 16.62
N MET A 139 -5.91 4.45 15.56
CA MET A 139 -6.36 4.65 14.18
C MET A 139 -6.73 3.33 13.48
N LEU A 140 -6.56 2.19 14.15
CA LEU A 140 -6.76 0.86 13.60
C LEU A 140 -8.03 0.21 14.14
N GLN A 141 -8.61 -0.64 13.30
CA GLN A 141 -9.65 -1.56 13.72
C GLN A 141 -9.03 -2.81 14.35
N GLU A 142 -9.80 -3.46 15.22
CA GLU A 142 -9.39 -4.74 15.80
C GLU A 142 -9.12 -5.81 14.74
N SER A 143 -9.86 -5.82 13.64
CA SER A 143 -9.66 -6.74 12.51
C SER A 143 -8.28 -6.60 11.85
N TYR A 144 -7.78 -5.37 11.75
CA TYR A 144 -6.43 -5.11 11.24
C TYR A 144 -5.36 -5.66 12.20
N LEU A 145 -5.50 -5.38 13.50
CA LEU A 145 -4.58 -5.91 14.50
C LEU A 145 -4.61 -7.44 14.55
N PHE A 146 -5.80 -8.03 14.45
CA PHE A 146 -5.96 -9.48 14.39
C PHE A 146 -5.18 -10.08 13.22
N TRP A 147 -5.38 -9.56 12.01
CA TRP A 147 -4.60 -9.97 10.85
C TRP A 147 -3.10 -9.79 11.07
N ARG A 148 -2.70 -8.64 11.59
CA ARG A 148 -1.28 -8.29 11.75
C ARG A 148 -0.57 -9.18 12.76
N ILE A 149 -1.20 -9.46 13.89
CA ILE A 149 -0.66 -10.38 14.90
C ILE A 149 -0.63 -11.80 14.33
N LYS A 150 -1.73 -12.24 13.75
CA LYS A 150 -1.86 -13.60 13.20
C LYS A 150 -0.80 -13.88 12.14
N LYS A 151 -0.67 -13.02 11.15
CA LYS A 151 0.22 -13.22 9.98
C LYS A 151 1.62 -12.64 10.14
N GLY A 152 1.83 -11.77 11.10
CA GLY A 152 3.12 -11.11 11.31
C GLY A 152 3.51 -10.19 10.17
N GLY A 153 4.80 -9.93 10.04
CA GLY A 153 5.38 -9.08 9.00
C GLY A 153 6.46 -9.74 8.17
N VAL A 154 6.89 -10.93 8.56
CA VAL A 154 7.97 -11.67 7.89
C VAL A 154 7.45 -12.26 6.58
N GLY A 155 8.22 -12.04 5.50
CA GLY A 155 7.91 -12.62 4.19
C GLY A 155 6.78 -11.94 3.41
N LEU A 156 6.30 -10.78 3.86
CA LEU A 156 5.41 -9.97 3.03
C LEU A 156 6.14 -9.53 1.74
N PRO A 157 5.43 -9.47 0.60
CA PRO A 157 6.02 -9.01 -0.65
C PRO A 157 6.47 -7.55 -0.56
N VAL A 158 7.34 -7.14 -1.50
CA VAL A 158 7.88 -5.77 -1.55
C VAL A 158 6.75 -4.73 -1.67
N GLU A 159 5.68 -5.09 -2.36
CA GLU A 159 4.48 -4.27 -2.51
C GLU A 159 3.75 -4.03 -1.18
N GLY A 160 3.98 -4.90 -0.20
CA GLY A 160 3.48 -4.75 1.17
C GLY A 160 4.34 -3.84 2.06
N MET A 161 5.39 -3.21 1.53
CA MET A 161 6.18 -2.25 2.31
C MET A 161 5.36 -0.98 2.62
N PRO A 162 5.52 -0.39 3.78
CA PRO A 162 6.48 -0.68 4.86
C PRO A 162 6.06 -1.81 5.82
N TRP A 163 5.15 -2.65 5.45
CA TRP A 163 4.50 -3.65 6.31
C TRP A 163 5.35 -4.90 6.52
N LYS A 164 6.36 -5.12 5.68
CA LYS A 164 7.36 -6.16 5.90
C LYS A 164 8.20 -5.79 7.12
N THR A 165 8.08 -6.58 8.17
CA THR A 165 8.78 -6.35 9.43
C THR A 165 9.30 -7.67 10.02
N ALA A 166 10.08 -7.57 11.09
CA ALA A 166 10.55 -8.74 11.83
C ALA A 166 9.47 -9.38 12.72
N MET A 167 8.25 -8.86 12.75
CA MET A 167 7.16 -9.38 13.58
C MET A 167 6.82 -10.84 13.22
N PRO A 168 6.89 -11.78 14.14
CA PRO A 168 6.60 -13.19 13.89
C PRO A 168 5.13 -13.43 13.53
N ARG A 169 4.86 -14.60 12.93
CA ARG A 169 3.49 -15.11 12.76
C ARG A 169 3.04 -15.79 14.04
N TRP A 170 2.13 -15.17 14.75
CA TRP A 170 1.67 -15.71 16.03
C TRP A 170 0.62 -16.81 15.88
N GLU A 171 0.02 -17.02 14.70
CA GLU A 171 -0.90 -18.13 14.44
C GLU A 171 -0.28 -19.52 14.66
N LEU A 172 1.05 -19.60 14.69
CA LEU A 172 1.77 -20.86 14.94
C LEU A 172 1.86 -21.22 16.43
N GLU A 173 1.65 -20.26 17.32
CA GLU A 173 1.86 -20.40 18.76
C GLU A 173 0.64 -19.99 19.60
N MET A 174 -0.32 -19.26 19.00
CA MET A 174 -1.47 -18.68 19.68
C MET A 174 -2.74 -19.04 18.95
N SER A 175 -3.79 -19.34 19.71
CA SER A 175 -5.14 -19.49 19.15
C SER A 175 -5.71 -18.14 18.72
N ASP A 176 -6.72 -18.16 17.85
CA ASP A 176 -7.45 -16.94 17.46
C ASP A 176 -8.06 -16.23 18.69
N GLU A 177 -8.54 -16.99 19.66
CA GLU A 177 -9.06 -16.45 20.92
C GLU A 177 -7.98 -15.72 21.72
N ASP A 178 -6.77 -16.28 21.80
CA ASP A 178 -5.64 -15.64 22.48
C ASP A 178 -5.24 -14.35 21.79
N ILE A 179 -5.22 -14.34 20.46
CA ILE A 179 -4.92 -13.12 19.67
C ILE A 179 -5.96 -12.02 19.97
N TRP A 180 -7.25 -12.37 20.00
CA TRP A 180 -8.30 -11.41 20.34
C TRP A 180 -8.15 -10.86 21.76
N LYS A 181 -7.77 -11.71 22.73
CA LYS A 181 -7.49 -11.27 24.11
C LYS A 181 -6.27 -10.37 24.19
N VAL A 182 -5.20 -10.67 23.42
CA VAL A 182 -4.02 -9.79 23.33
C VAL A 182 -4.41 -8.42 22.84
N ILE A 183 -5.22 -8.31 21.77
CA ILE A 183 -5.70 -7.03 21.23
C ILE A 183 -6.43 -6.22 22.31
N MET A 184 -7.33 -6.85 23.08
CA MET A 184 -7.98 -6.17 24.19
C MET A 184 -6.97 -5.67 25.23
N GLY A 185 -5.94 -6.49 25.53
CA GLY A 185 -4.86 -6.13 26.45
C GLY A 185 -3.99 -5.00 25.93
N GLU A 186 -3.73 -4.94 24.64
CA GLU A 186 -2.97 -3.87 23.98
C GLU A 186 -3.70 -2.53 24.07
N TYR A 187 -4.98 -2.50 23.70
CA TYR A 187 -5.78 -1.28 23.80
C TYR A 187 -5.89 -0.77 25.23
N ASP A 188 -6.18 -1.66 26.18
CA ASP A 188 -6.30 -1.27 27.58
C ASP A 188 -4.96 -0.85 28.18
N GLY A 189 -3.88 -1.58 27.90
CA GLY A 189 -2.54 -1.27 28.41
C GLY A 189 -1.93 -0.01 27.79
N ALA A 190 -2.27 0.32 26.55
CA ALA A 190 -1.85 1.53 25.88
C ALA A 190 -2.73 2.75 26.22
N GLY A 191 -3.89 2.52 26.86
CA GLY A 191 -4.87 3.58 27.13
C GLY A 191 -5.60 4.08 25.89
N GLN A 192 -5.73 3.23 24.87
CA GLN A 192 -6.34 3.55 23.58
C GLN A 192 -7.68 2.81 23.41
N LYS A 193 -8.44 3.21 22.39
CA LYS A 193 -9.64 2.52 21.95
C LYS A 193 -9.54 2.16 20.48
N PRO A 194 -10.12 1.03 20.04
CA PRO A 194 -10.16 0.69 18.62
C PRO A 194 -11.02 1.70 17.85
N ARG A 195 -10.63 1.97 16.60
CA ARG A 195 -11.46 2.74 15.69
C ARG A 195 -12.68 1.91 15.29
N THR A 196 -13.86 2.50 15.41
CA THR A 196 -15.11 1.94 14.90
C THR A 196 -15.49 2.63 13.59
N TRP A 197 -16.08 1.87 12.65
CA TRP A 197 -16.53 2.43 11.36
C TRP A 197 -17.93 3.03 11.42
N ASP A 198 -18.67 2.76 12.50
CA ASP A 198 -20.06 3.15 12.65
C ASP A 198 -20.23 4.61 13.14
N GLU A 199 -19.13 5.28 13.38
CA GLU A 199 -19.10 6.71 13.66
C GLU A 199 -18.89 7.48 12.36
N SER A 200 -19.78 7.27 11.39
CA SER A 200 -19.91 8.16 10.24
C SER A 200 -20.58 9.44 10.70
N GLU A 201 -19.81 10.47 10.87
CA GLU A 201 -20.32 11.83 10.79
C GLU A 201 -20.77 12.13 9.37
#